data_c49ff11a8e312b563c7b1dd5a12622bd
#
_entry.id   c49ff11a8e312b563c7b1dd5a12622bd
#
_cell.length_a   1.000
_cell.length_b   1.000
_cell.length_c   1.000
_cell.angle_alpha   90.00
_cell.angle_beta   90.00
_cell.angle_gamma   90.00
#
_symmetry.space_group_name_H-M   'P 1'
#
loop_
_entity.id
_entity.type
_entity.pdbx_description
1 polymer ?
#
loop_
_entity_poly.entity_id
_entity_poly.type
_entity_poly.pdbx_seq_one_letter_code
_entity_poly.pdbx_strand_id
1 'polypeptide(L)'
;TEGMGDTKLKVKSAELIEGNVYGNQDVSKTIDGDYSTNYSSASLGSPEANRGHSIIIEYTLEQPENIGYVRLMQRSNNDKNSLFASGGVSVLKEGETTWNEEIGFVAAQTAGAAVDISVNSLQVSKVRVRIDRITPGIDNVNVALAEFECYQYSDNTNDILEAQKFFTDETYSELKGTVTSESLKEIKTAVIYQLAKELLEGKYDKKFRFSTYHSCKSPEIVAEELTIGSRSIYDNPTGIYFTQGEQVLVFVMYKGASNTPLSLAIADYREGGKKSVISLRGGLNVITPANSGNGYIQYWTRDDAGDTDVDIHFCFGKQIGYWDVRRGDTDATWPEILERAKRSAVDIPNAMMDILGQRVHLQNTVNAFAKCAPNAIQAVVDMHDRMLDFEYLMMGLVKNNAVPANRFFGVRSWGGSPNWNGVCANYPNTEDAMLVPKVFYRKNNVWVFGHEFGHGNQVAQMKGNGWTEVTNNLYCSFAQYMMRNDPLSEGYLRLEHESFKRPGARSALAGGRINAFLNEALVAHKSYFMQVATISTDKPGVWESDPFVKLIPLWQMTMYFMAAYIKPDFWPDVRWAAIHDNDKSYSPGRRYVNFMKRAIDASG
;
A
#
# COMPACT_ATOMS: atom_id res chain seq x y z
N THR A 1 14.96 -13.53 -23.78
CA THR A 1 15.63 -12.48 -22.97
C THR A 1 17.04 -12.86 -22.51
N GLU A 2 17.64 -13.94 -23.04
CA GLU A 2 19.06 -14.21 -22.83
C GLU A 2 19.89 -13.05 -23.38
N GLY A 3 20.78 -12.47 -22.56
CA GLY A 3 21.71 -11.42 -22.95
C GLY A 3 21.31 -9.98 -22.69
N MET A 4 20.24 -9.70 -21.95
CA MET A 4 19.84 -8.32 -21.57
C MET A 4 20.48 -7.84 -20.26
N GLY A 5 21.56 -8.45 -19.79
CA GLY A 5 22.26 -7.99 -18.60
C GLY A 5 23.13 -6.77 -18.90
N ASP A 6 22.78 -5.60 -18.34
CA ASP A 6 23.69 -4.47 -18.35
C ASP A 6 24.94 -4.79 -17.51
N THR A 7 26.07 -4.24 -17.91
CA THR A 7 27.35 -4.55 -17.26
C THR A 7 27.58 -3.63 -16.08
N LYS A 8 27.73 -4.20 -14.88
CA LYS A 8 28.17 -3.46 -13.69
C LYS A 8 29.64 -3.05 -13.88
N LEU A 9 29.88 -1.75 -13.77
CA LEU A 9 31.21 -1.17 -13.91
C LEU A 9 31.98 -1.21 -12.58
N LYS A 10 33.29 -1.24 -12.67
CA LYS A 10 34.15 -1.25 -11.48
C LYS A 10 34.40 0.16 -10.98
N VAL A 11 34.10 0.38 -9.70
CA VAL A 11 34.42 1.60 -8.97
C VAL A 11 35.74 1.39 -8.22
N LYS A 12 36.69 2.28 -8.45
CA LYS A 12 38.02 2.22 -7.85
C LYS A 12 38.03 2.73 -6.41
N SER A 13 37.35 3.84 -6.16
CA SER A 13 37.35 4.49 -4.85
C SER A 13 36.11 5.35 -4.63
N ALA A 14 35.77 5.56 -3.36
CA ALA A 14 34.78 6.52 -2.91
C ALA A 14 35.43 7.52 -1.95
N GLU A 15 35.11 8.80 -2.08
CA GLU A 15 35.61 9.89 -1.26
C GLU A 15 34.45 10.76 -0.76
N LEU A 16 34.42 11.04 0.54
CA LEU A 16 33.44 11.95 1.13
C LEU A 16 33.92 13.39 0.91
N ILE A 17 33.23 14.13 0.02
CA ILE A 17 33.55 15.52 -0.31
C ILE A 17 32.89 16.48 0.66
N GLU A 18 31.63 16.20 1.03
CA GLU A 18 30.88 16.99 2.02
C GLU A 18 30.08 16.04 2.91
N GLY A 19 30.07 16.34 4.23
CA GLY A 19 29.37 15.54 5.21
C GLY A 19 30.24 15.07 6.35
N ASN A 20 29.75 14.09 7.08
CA ASN A 20 30.41 13.47 8.23
C ASN A 20 30.10 11.97 8.29
N VAL A 21 30.77 11.25 9.17
CA VAL A 21 30.65 9.79 9.29
C VAL A 21 30.16 9.42 10.69
N TYR A 22 29.20 8.51 10.76
CA TYR A 22 28.76 7.91 12.01
C TYR A 22 29.58 6.65 12.33
N GLY A 23 30.36 6.71 13.41
CA GLY A 23 31.19 5.58 13.84
C GLY A 23 32.19 5.13 12.76
N ASN A 24 32.11 3.86 12.38
CA ASN A 24 32.95 3.25 11.34
C ASN A 24 32.20 3.01 10.02
N GLN A 25 31.04 3.66 9.84
CA GLN A 25 30.21 3.52 8.64
C GLN A 25 30.62 4.56 7.57
N ASP A 26 31.86 4.45 7.09
CA ASP A 26 32.41 5.35 6.09
C ASP A 26 31.99 5.01 4.65
N VAL A 27 32.36 5.87 3.71
CA VAL A 27 31.92 5.77 2.31
C VAL A 27 32.46 4.54 1.56
N SER A 28 33.49 3.86 2.08
CA SER A 28 33.98 2.62 1.47
C SER A 28 32.95 1.50 1.54
N LYS A 29 31.98 1.60 2.48
CA LYS A 29 30.86 0.68 2.61
C LYS A 29 29.88 0.75 1.44
N THR A 30 29.91 1.82 0.65
CA THR A 30 29.01 1.98 -0.49
C THR A 30 29.51 1.32 -1.77
N ILE A 31 30.69 0.72 -1.74
CA ILE A 31 31.30 0.03 -2.89
C ILE A 31 31.93 -1.32 -2.51
N ASP A 32 31.61 -1.87 -1.34
CA ASP A 32 32.17 -3.13 -0.84
C ASP A 32 31.43 -4.39 -1.35
N GLY A 33 30.28 -4.20 -2.00
CA GLY A 33 29.45 -5.27 -2.55
C GLY A 33 28.62 -6.01 -1.52
N ASP A 34 28.59 -5.53 -0.26
CA ASP A 34 27.78 -6.09 0.81
C ASP A 34 26.57 -5.20 1.12
N TYR A 35 25.42 -5.57 0.59
CA TYR A 35 24.17 -4.82 0.78
C TYR A 35 23.68 -4.74 2.24
N SER A 36 24.31 -5.46 3.16
CA SER A 36 24.02 -5.40 4.59
C SER A 36 24.82 -4.32 5.33
N THR A 37 25.89 -3.82 4.74
CA THR A 37 26.66 -2.67 5.24
C THR A 37 26.16 -1.36 4.63
N ASN A 38 26.55 -0.24 5.19
CA ASN A 38 26.21 1.07 4.64
C ASN A 38 27.13 2.19 5.14
N TYR A 39 27.29 3.23 4.36
CA TYR A 39 27.67 4.54 4.85
C TYR A 39 26.54 5.12 5.68
N SER A 40 26.87 5.83 6.75
CA SER A 40 25.90 6.61 7.54
C SER A 40 26.50 7.95 7.94
N SER A 41 25.74 9.02 7.72
CA SER A 41 26.11 10.33 8.28
C SER A 41 25.82 10.38 9.77
N ALA A 42 26.62 11.10 10.55
CA ALA A 42 26.27 11.45 11.91
C ALA A 42 25.27 12.60 11.94
N SER A 43 24.36 12.61 12.91
CA SER A 43 23.43 13.71 13.14
C SER A 43 24.17 14.99 13.49
N LEU A 44 23.65 16.13 13.02
CA LEU A 44 24.07 17.47 13.47
C LEU A 44 23.24 17.98 14.67
N GLY A 45 22.44 17.10 15.28
CA GLY A 45 21.67 17.37 16.50
C GLY A 45 20.16 17.38 16.25
N SER A 46 19.64 18.37 15.57
CA SER A 46 18.21 18.49 15.29
C SER A 46 17.91 18.47 13.78
N PRO A 47 16.64 18.25 13.37
CA PRO A 47 16.24 18.41 11.97
C PRO A 47 16.61 19.79 11.41
N GLU A 48 16.45 20.86 12.19
CA GLU A 48 16.80 22.21 11.77
C GLU A 48 18.30 22.37 11.51
N ALA A 49 19.16 21.76 12.34
CA ALA A 49 20.60 21.78 12.15
C ALA A 49 21.06 20.99 10.91
N ASN A 50 20.28 20.00 10.48
CA ASN A 50 20.57 19.22 9.27
C ASN A 50 19.97 19.85 8.00
N ARG A 51 18.99 20.73 8.14
CA ARG A 51 18.28 21.34 7.01
C ARG A 51 19.22 22.21 6.16
N GLY A 52 19.14 22.03 4.85
CA GLY A 52 19.98 22.73 3.88
C GLY A 52 21.40 22.18 3.75
N HIS A 53 21.74 21.13 4.50
CA HIS A 53 23.00 20.41 4.33
C HIS A 53 22.81 19.17 3.46
N SER A 54 23.86 18.79 2.74
CA SER A 54 23.90 17.60 1.90
C SER A 54 25.05 16.70 2.31
N ILE A 55 24.99 15.48 1.86
CA ILE A 55 26.15 14.56 1.78
C ILE A 55 26.58 14.51 0.34
N ILE A 56 27.86 14.70 0.07
CA ILE A 56 28.42 14.58 -1.30
C ILE A 56 29.51 13.54 -1.27
N ILE A 57 29.33 12.48 -2.06
CA ILE A 57 30.30 11.39 -2.25
C ILE A 57 30.74 11.40 -3.71
N GLU A 58 32.05 11.34 -3.92
CA GLU A 58 32.68 11.25 -5.24
C GLU A 58 33.22 9.84 -5.45
N TYR A 59 32.82 9.23 -6.53
CA TYR A 59 33.25 7.91 -6.95
C TYR A 59 34.17 8.03 -8.15
N THR A 60 35.34 7.39 -8.11
CA THR A 60 36.27 7.30 -9.24
C THR A 60 36.14 5.92 -9.85
N LEU A 61 35.93 5.87 -11.16
CA LEU A 61 35.92 4.61 -11.91
C LEU A 61 37.33 4.07 -12.10
N GLU A 62 37.47 2.78 -12.34
CA GLU A 62 38.76 2.15 -12.55
C GLU A 62 39.41 2.65 -13.85
N GLN A 63 38.61 2.94 -14.84
CA GLN A 63 38.95 3.59 -16.11
C GLN A 63 37.74 4.38 -16.61
N PRO A 64 37.94 5.29 -17.61
CA PRO A 64 36.81 5.99 -18.21
C PRO A 64 35.84 5.03 -18.90
N GLU A 65 34.55 5.16 -18.60
CA GLU A 65 33.50 4.24 -19.07
C GLU A 65 32.27 5.00 -19.59
N ASN A 66 31.49 4.32 -20.40
CA ASN A 66 30.20 4.81 -20.85
C ASN A 66 29.15 4.37 -19.81
N ILE A 67 28.52 5.32 -19.13
CA ILE A 67 27.52 5.04 -18.12
C ILE A 67 26.12 5.21 -18.71
N GLY A 68 25.31 4.17 -18.64
CA GLY A 68 23.89 4.24 -18.92
C GLY A 68 23.11 4.78 -17.71
N TYR A 69 23.31 4.20 -16.54
CA TYR A 69 22.68 4.62 -15.30
C TYR A 69 23.55 4.31 -14.08
N VAL A 70 23.23 4.98 -12.98
CA VAL A 70 23.75 4.63 -11.66
C VAL A 70 22.61 4.14 -10.79
N ARG A 71 22.94 3.27 -9.84
CA ARG A 71 22.01 2.70 -8.86
C ARG A 71 22.45 3.07 -7.45
N LEU A 72 21.53 3.61 -6.68
CA LEU A 72 21.71 3.89 -5.25
C LEU A 72 20.78 2.97 -4.45
N MET A 73 21.30 2.31 -3.41
CA MET A 73 20.52 1.39 -2.60
C MET A 73 20.31 1.92 -1.19
N GLN A 74 19.07 1.89 -0.75
CA GLN A 74 18.70 2.16 0.62
C GLN A 74 19.34 1.11 1.56
N ARG A 75 19.62 1.51 2.79
CA ARG A 75 20.06 0.55 3.82
C ARG A 75 19.03 -0.57 3.99
N SER A 76 19.52 -1.76 4.34
CA SER A 76 18.70 -2.99 4.38
C SER A 76 17.82 -3.12 5.64
N ASN A 77 18.14 -2.44 6.74
CA ASN A 77 17.35 -2.50 7.96
C ASN A 77 16.20 -1.47 7.97
N ASN A 78 15.18 -1.72 8.81
CA ASN A 78 13.96 -0.91 8.90
C ASN A 78 14.12 0.41 9.69
N ASP A 79 15.33 0.96 9.82
CA ASP A 79 15.50 2.27 10.42
C ASP A 79 15.05 3.37 9.45
N LYS A 80 13.78 3.71 9.51
CA LYS A 80 13.15 4.72 8.66
C LYS A 80 13.81 6.10 8.77
N ASN A 81 14.50 6.37 9.89
CA ASN A 81 15.08 7.69 10.15
C ASN A 81 16.37 7.98 9.36
N SER A 82 16.89 7.00 8.63
CA SER A 82 18.12 7.14 7.85
C SER A 82 17.98 6.80 6.37
N LEU A 83 16.76 6.59 5.88
CA LEU A 83 16.51 6.40 4.47
C LEU A 83 16.64 7.74 3.73
N PHE A 84 17.40 7.77 2.63
CA PHE A 84 17.51 8.98 1.81
C PHE A 84 16.24 9.17 0.95
N ALA A 85 15.87 10.42 0.71
CA ALA A 85 14.64 10.77 -0.01
C ALA A 85 14.91 11.40 -1.38
N SER A 86 15.96 12.19 -1.49
CA SER A 86 16.27 12.97 -2.69
C SER A 86 17.74 13.31 -2.78
N GLY A 87 18.15 13.74 -3.94
CA GLY A 87 19.50 14.18 -4.20
C GLY A 87 19.75 14.44 -5.68
N GLY A 88 21.00 14.36 -6.10
CA GLY A 88 21.40 14.55 -7.48
C GLY A 88 22.67 13.79 -7.84
N VAL A 89 22.84 13.54 -9.13
CA VAL A 89 24.00 12.87 -9.71
C VAL A 89 24.63 13.75 -10.76
N SER A 90 25.94 13.94 -10.69
CA SER A 90 26.75 14.61 -11.71
C SER A 90 27.86 13.70 -12.16
N VAL A 91 28.33 13.87 -13.38
CA VAL A 91 29.45 13.11 -13.93
C VAL A 91 30.56 14.05 -14.44
N LEU A 92 31.79 13.57 -14.35
CA LEU A 92 32.95 14.21 -14.90
C LEU A 92 33.54 13.31 -15.97
N LYS A 93 33.66 13.82 -17.20
CA LYS A 93 34.25 13.07 -18.30
C LYS A 93 35.76 13.11 -18.26
N GLU A 94 36.37 12.14 -18.90
CA GLU A 94 37.83 12.07 -19.03
C GLU A 94 38.39 13.32 -19.68
N GLY A 95 39.41 13.90 -19.07
CA GLY A 95 40.06 15.12 -19.54
C GLY A 95 39.29 16.41 -19.30
N GLU A 96 38.08 16.37 -18.79
CA GLU A 96 37.30 17.56 -18.41
C GLU A 96 37.56 17.95 -16.95
N THR A 97 37.37 19.23 -16.66
CA THR A 97 37.48 19.79 -15.30
C THR A 97 36.12 20.27 -14.76
N THR A 98 35.11 20.33 -15.64
CA THR A 98 33.77 20.81 -15.29
C THR A 98 32.81 19.64 -15.25
N TRP A 99 32.10 19.54 -14.10
CA TRP A 99 31.01 18.58 -13.94
C TRP A 99 29.84 18.94 -14.85
N ASN A 100 29.14 17.94 -15.38
CA ASN A 100 27.88 18.16 -16.10
C ASN A 100 26.79 18.71 -15.17
N GLU A 101 25.70 19.17 -15.75
CA GLU A 101 24.50 19.55 -15.01
C GLU A 101 24.00 18.37 -14.16
N GLU A 102 23.64 18.68 -12.92
CA GLU A 102 23.16 17.67 -11.96
C GLU A 102 21.80 17.10 -12.39
N ILE A 103 21.70 15.79 -12.37
CA ILE A 103 20.45 15.04 -12.60
C ILE A 103 19.82 14.76 -11.24
N GLY A 104 18.71 15.44 -10.91
CA GLY A 104 17.98 15.21 -9.68
C GLY A 104 17.29 13.86 -9.62
N PHE A 105 17.17 13.29 -8.42
CA PHE A 105 16.40 12.08 -8.16
C PHE A 105 15.56 12.18 -6.90
N VAL A 106 14.50 11.38 -6.85
CA VAL A 106 13.71 11.09 -5.64
C VAL A 106 13.68 9.57 -5.43
N ALA A 107 13.67 9.13 -4.18
CA ALA A 107 13.78 7.73 -3.81
C ALA A 107 12.63 7.29 -2.91
N ALA A 108 12.15 6.05 -3.13
CA ALA A 108 11.19 5.42 -2.24
C ALA A 108 11.80 5.21 -0.85
N GLN A 109 11.04 5.56 0.20
CA GLN A 109 11.44 5.41 1.61
C GLN A 109 11.19 3.97 2.09
N THR A 110 11.85 3.02 1.43
CA THR A 110 11.71 1.59 1.69
C THR A 110 13.10 0.99 1.91
N ALA A 111 13.31 0.31 3.04
CA ALA A 111 14.57 -0.36 3.34
C ALA A 111 14.93 -1.38 2.24
N GLY A 112 16.19 -1.36 1.81
CA GLY A 112 16.71 -2.25 0.75
C GLY A 112 16.23 -1.91 -0.67
N ALA A 113 15.40 -0.89 -0.87
CA ALA A 113 14.99 -0.46 -2.20
C ALA A 113 16.14 0.22 -2.95
N ALA A 114 16.17 0.04 -4.27
CA ALA A 114 17.11 0.71 -5.16
C ALA A 114 16.41 1.83 -5.93
N VAL A 115 17.16 2.90 -6.23
CA VAL A 115 16.76 3.92 -7.21
C VAL A 115 17.80 3.95 -8.33
N ASP A 116 17.33 3.87 -9.58
CA ASP A 116 18.15 3.95 -10.77
C ASP A 116 18.03 5.36 -11.39
N ILE A 117 19.14 5.99 -11.63
CA ILE A 117 19.22 7.33 -12.23
C ILE A 117 19.88 7.21 -13.59
N SER A 118 19.15 7.53 -14.66
CA SER A 118 19.67 7.53 -16.03
C SER A 118 20.68 8.66 -16.22
N VAL A 119 21.89 8.30 -16.65
CA VAL A 119 23.00 9.24 -16.83
C VAL A 119 23.29 9.44 -18.32
N ASN A 120 23.31 8.38 -19.11
CA ASN A 120 23.52 8.37 -20.56
C ASN A 120 24.75 9.20 -20.99
N SER A 121 25.89 9.01 -20.34
CA SER A 121 27.11 9.77 -20.60
C SER A 121 28.28 8.88 -21.01
N LEU A 122 29.08 9.39 -21.95
CA LEU A 122 30.23 8.68 -22.52
C LEU A 122 31.51 9.12 -21.80
N GLN A 123 32.50 8.21 -21.73
CA GLN A 123 33.86 8.46 -21.23
C GLN A 123 33.89 9.16 -19.87
N VAL A 124 33.05 8.67 -18.94
CA VAL A 124 32.98 9.19 -17.56
C VAL A 124 34.14 8.62 -16.75
N SER A 125 34.90 9.49 -16.08
CA SER A 125 35.96 9.12 -15.14
C SER A 125 35.52 9.18 -13.69
N LYS A 126 34.58 10.08 -13.35
CA LYS A 126 34.08 10.23 -11.98
C LYS A 126 32.56 10.48 -11.95
N VAL A 127 31.96 10.03 -10.87
CA VAL A 127 30.54 10.28 -10.55
C VAL A 127 30.45 10.93 -9.19
N ARG A 128 29.67 11.98 -9.08
CA ARG A 128 29.37 12.64 -7.80
C ARG A 128 27.92 12.43 -7.47
N VAL A 129 27.66 11.95 -6.26
CA VAL A 129 26.31 11.75 -5.70
C VAL A 129 26.13 12.72 -4.56
N ARG A 130 25.11 13.57 -4.68
CA ARG A 130 24.63 14.43 -3.61
C ARG A 130 23.36 13.82 -3.02
N ILE A 131 23.31 13.69 -1.71
CA ILE A 131 22.13 13.20 -0.96
C ILE A 131 21.70 14.31 -0.02
N ASP A 132 20.42 14.70 -0.08
CA ASP A 132 19.86 15.70 0.83
C ASP A 132 19.73 15.10 2.23
N ARG A 133 20.24 15.79 3.25
CA ARG A 133 20.10 15.34 4.64
C ARG A 133 18.66 15.40 5.11
N ILE A 134 17.96 16.46 4.74
CA ILE A 134 16.54 16.65 5.05
C ILE A 134 15.80 17.10 3.82
N THR A 135 14.75 16.38 3.50
CA THR A 135 13.76 16.74 2.48
C THR A 135 12.51 17.28 3.19
N PRO A 136 11.82 18.30 2.65
CA PRO A 136 10.59 18.80 3.26
C PRO A 136 9.60 17.68 3.61
N GLY A 137 9.17 17.63 4.87
CA GLY A 137 8.29 16.61 5.40
C GLY A 137 8.95 15.28 5.80
N ILE A 138 10.29 15.17 5.72
CA ILE A 138 11.06 14.03 6.25
C ILE A 138 12.09 14.58 7.24
N ASP A 139 11.86 14.34 8.52
CA ASP A 139 12.70 14.86 9.60
C ASP A 139 13.82 13.88 9.99
N ASN A 140 14.51 13.33 8.99
CA ASN A 140 15.66 12.48 9.21
C ASN A 140 16.83 13.33 9.75
N VAL A 141 17.49 12.86 10.79
CA VAL A 141 18.67 13.51 11.37
C VAL A 141 19.98 12.96 10.83
N ASN A 142 19.93 11.81 10.15
CA ASN A 142 21.02 11.18 9.46
C ASN A 142 20.52 10.49 8.20
N VAL A 143 21.42 10.24 7.25
CA VAL A 143 21.13 9.49 6.02
C VAL A 143 22.15 8.38 5.86
N ALA A 144 21.71 7.27 5.27
CA ALA A 144 22.54 6.13 4.96
C ALA A 144 22.41 5.73 3.51
N LEU A 145 23.50 5.22 2.93
CA LEU A 145 23.56 4.66 1.59
C LEU A 145 24.24 3.29 1.70
N ALA A 146 23.52 2.21 1.31
CA ALA A 146 24.09 0.87 1.36
C ALA A 146 25.08 0.63 0.24
N GLU A 147 24.67 0.85 -1.03
CA GLU A 147 25.53 0.62 -2.19
C GLU A 147 25.33 1.68 -3.27
N PHE A 148 26.41 1.97 -3.96
CA PHE A 148 26.50 2.73 -5.19
C PHE A 148 27.01 1.83 -6.31
N GLU A 149 26.28 1.77 -7.39
CA GLU A 149 26.65 0.96 -8.55
C GLU A 149 26.54 1.79 -9.83
N CYS A 150 27.43 1.54 -10.80
CA CYS A 150 27.37 2.10 -12.15
C CYS A 150 27.15 0.99 -13.15
N TYR A 151 26.36 1.26 -14.18
CA TYR A 151 26.03 0.30 -15.22
C TYR A 151 26.21 0.87 -16.62
N GLN A 152 26.82 0.07 -17.48
CA GLN A 152 26.84 0.28 -18.93
C GLN A 152 25.70 -0.54 -19.55
N TYR A 153 24.96 0.05 -20.48
CA TYR A 153 23.94 -0.68 -21.22
C TYR A 153 24.57 -1.80 -22.06
N SER A 154 23.95 -2.95 -22.08
CA SER A 154 24.24 -4.02 -23.01
C SER A 154 23.92 -3.61 -24.45
N ASP A 155 24.47 -4.31 -25.42
CA ASP A 155 24.13 -4.09 -26.83
C ASP A 155 22.63 -4.27 -27.07
N ASN A 156 21.99 -5.27 -26.42
CA ASN A 156 20.55 -5.48 -26.50
C ASN A 156 19.75 -4.31 -25.93
N THR A 157 20.16 -3.73 -24.82
CA THR A 157 19.51 -2.54 -24.26
C THR A 157 19.65 -1.35 -25.23
N ASN A 158 20.84 -1.13 -25.80
CA ASN A 158 21.04 -0.08 -26.78
C ASN A 158 20.18 -0.29 -28.04
N ASP A 159 20.07 -1.52 -28.53
CA ASP A 159 19.22 -1.85 -29.69
C ASP A 159 17.73 -1.62 -29.41
N ILE A 160 17.28 -1.86 -28.16
CA ILE A 160 15.92 -1.50 -27.76
C ILE A 160 15.74 0.02 -27.80
N LEU A 161 16.67 0.78 -27.24
CA LEU A 161 16.58 2.24 -27.20
C LEU A 161 16.63 2.86 -28.62
N GLU A 162 17.46 2.31 -29.53
CA GLU A 162 17.50 2.72 -30.94
C GLU A 162 16.16 2.48 -31.66
N ALA A 163 15.42 1.45 -31.27
CA ALA A 163 14.14 1.12 -31.88
C ALA A 163 13.02 2.12 -31.55
N GLN A 164 13.23 3.02 -30.57
CA GLN A 164 12.22 4.06 -30.22
C GLN A 164 11.86 4.94 -31.45
N LYS A 165 12.75 5.10 -32.41
CA LYS A 165 12.48 5.86 -33.66
C LYS A 165 11.24 5.38 -34.41
N PHE A 166 10.82 4.12 -34.25
CA PHE A 166 9.64 3.54 -34.90
C PHE A 166 8.32 3.81 -34.11
N PHE A 167 8.40 4.18 -32.83
CA PHE A 167 7.27 4.39 -31.96
C PHE A 167 6.94 5.87 -31.80
N THR A 168 5.67 6.17 -31.45
CA THR A 168 5.20 7.55 -31.25
C THR A 168 5.89 8.23 -30.06
N ASP A 169 6.17 7.47 -29.01
CA ASP A 169 6.78 7.94 -27.77
C ASP A 169 7.58 6.82 -27.07
N GLU A 170 8.14 7.14 -25.92
CA GLU A 170 8.98 6.25 -25.13
C GLU A 170 8.22 5.12 -24.40
N THR A 171 6.90 5.03 -24.54
CA THR A 171 6.13 3.89 -24.02
C THR A 171 6.14 2.68 -24.94
N TYR A 172 6.54 2.82 -26.19
CA TYR A 172 6.51 1.76 -27.21
C TYR A 172 5.11 1.13 -27.38
N SER A 173 4.06 1.87 -27.03
CA SER A 173 2.69 1.37 -27.08
C SER A 173 1.99 1.59 -28.42
N GLU A 174 2.59 2.41 -29.31
CA GLU A 174 2.02 2.78 -30.59
C GLU A 174 3.09 3.08 -31.64
N LEU A 175 2.88 2.61 -32.87
CA LEU A 175 3.80 2.86 -33.98
C LEU A 175 3.50 4.19 -34.64
N LYS A 176 4.56 4.85 -35.17
CA LYS A 176 4.38 5.99 -36.07
C LYS A 176 3.67 5.54 -37.36
N GLY A 177 2.81 6.40 -37.90
CA GLY A 177 2.04 6.09 -39.10
C GLY A 177 2.89 5.84 -40.38
N THR A 178 4.20 6.13 -40.35
CA THR A 178 5.15 5.87 -41.43
C THR A 178 5.76 4.47 -41.38
N VAL A 179 5.51 3.69 -40.32
CA VAL A 179 6.12 2.36 -40.15
C VAL A 179 5.44 1.34 -41.05
N THR A 180 6.23 0.55 -41.73
CA THR A 180 5.83 -0.53 -42.64
C THR A 180 6.48 -1.85 -42.24
N SER A 181 6.00 -2.97 -42.77
CA SER A 181 6.62 -4.29 -42.54
C SER A 181 8.07 -4.33 -42.99
N GLU A 182 8.44 -3.54 -43.98
CA GLU A 182 9.85 -3.46 -44.45
C GLU A 182 10.71 -2.71 -43.44
N SER A 183 10.24 -1.57 -42.91
CA SER A 183 11.00 -0.80 -41.93
C SER A 183 11.21 -1.54 -40.61
N LEU A 184 10.31 -2.47 -40.25
CA LEU A 184 10.48 -3.30 -39.05
C LEU A 184 11.71 -4.20 -39.10
N LYS A 185 12.21 -4.54 -40.26
CA LYS A 185 13.43 -5.37 -40.43
C LYS A 185 14.69 -4.72 -39.87
N GLU A 186 14.67 -3.41 -39.64
CA GLU A 186 15.76 -2.70 -38.98
C GLU A 186 15.82 -2.92 -37.47
N ILE A 187 14.74 -3.44 -36.86
CA ILE A 187 14.69 -3.70 -35.43
C ILE A 187 15.50 -4.97 -35.13
N LYS A 188 16.56 -4.81 -34.36
CA LYS A 188 17.54 -5.87 -34.10
C LYS A 188 17.11 -6.83 -32.98
N THR A 189 16.34 -6.34 -32.01
CA THR A 189 15.88 -7.17 -30.88
C THR A 189 14.56 -7.89 -31.17
N ALA A 190 14.56 -9.21 -30.98
CA ALA A 190 13.40 -10.05 -31.28
C ALA A 190 12.12 -9.63 -30.56
N VAL A 191 12.22 -9.25 -29.28
CA VAL A 191 11.04 -8.85 -28.48
C VAL A 191 10.43 -7.55 -29.01
N ILE A 192 11.21 -6.56 -29.40
CA ILE A 192 10.70 -5.28 -29.94
C ILE A 192 10.21 -5.46 -31.38
N TYR A 193 10.88 -6.29 -32.17
CA TYR A 193 10.37 -6.67 -33.49
C TYR A 193 8.99 -7.32 -33.39
N GLN A 194 8.81 -8.27 -32.47
CA GLN A 194 7.52 -8.95 -32.26
C GLN A 194 6.45 -7.96 -31.78
N LEU A 195 6.78 -7.07 -30.83
CA LEU A 195 5.88 -6.02 -30.37
C LEU A 195 5.42 -5.13 -31.53
N ALA A 196 6.37 -4.60 -32.30
CA ALA A 196 6.08 -3.72 -33.42
C ALA A 196 5.26 -4.43 -34.51
N LYS A 197 5.56 -5.70 -34.79
CA LYS A 197 4.79 -6.52 -35.72
C LYS A 197 3.34 -6.72 -35.26
N GLU A 198 3.12 -7.10 -34.00
CA GLU A 198 1.77 -7.28 -33.46
C GLU A 198 0.98 -5.95 -33.41
N LEU A 199 1.64 -4.83 -33.11
CA LEU A 199 1.02 -3.51 -33.18
C LEU A 199 0.62 -3.15 -34.62
N LEU A 200 1.49 -3.40 -35.61
CA LEU A 200 1.21 -3.13 -37.01
C LEU A 200 0.07 -3.99 -37.55
N GLU A 201 -0.03 -5.24 -37.10
CA GLU A 201 -1.10 -6.18 -37.47
C GLU A 201 -2.38 -5.99 -36.64
N GLY A 202 -2.40 -5.08 -35.66
CA GLY A 202 -3.55 -4.87 -34.77
C GLY A 202 -3.84 -6.07 -33.83
N LYS A 203 -2.84 -6.91 -33.56
CA LYS A 203 -2.95 -8.11 -32.74
C LYS A 203 -2.49 -7.94 -31.30
N TYR A 204 -1.72 -6.89 -31.03
CA TYR A 204 -1.20 -6.65 -29.69
C TYR A 204 -2.32 -6.17 -28.76
N ASP A 205 -2.63 -6.97 -27.75
CA ASP A 205 -3.62 -6.62 -26.74
C ASP A 205 -2.99 -5.74 -25.67
N LYS A 206 -3.33 -4.44 -25.72
CA LYS A 206 -2.82 -3.41 -24.79
C LYS A 206 -3.56 -3.36 -23.45
N LYS A 207 -4.74 -4.00 -23.34
CA LYS A 207 -5.54 -3.93 -22.10
C LYS A 207 -4.71 -4.44 -20.91
N PHE A 208 -4.67 -3.70 -19.82
CA PHE A 208 -3.80 -3.91 -18.66
C PHE A 208 -2.28 -3.79 -18.94
N ARG A 209 -1.80 -4.06 -20.14
CA ARG A 209 -0.37 -3.88 -20.48
C ARG A 209 0.04 -2.42 -20.54
N PHE A 210 -0.85 -1.56 -21.02
CA PHE A 210 -0.64 -0.12 -21.07
C PHE A 210 -1.73 0.59 -20.26
N SER A 211 -1.31 1.46 -19.32
CA SER A 211 -2.24 2.26 -18.53
C SER A 211 -1.61 3.58 -18.08
N THR A 212 -2.46 4.58 -17.88
CA THR A 212 -2.12 5.81 -17.17
C THR A 212 -2.37 5.61 -15.68
N TYR A 213 -1.39 5.97 -14.86
CA TYR A 213 -1.46 5.90 -13.41
C TYR A 213 -1.45 7.31 -12.82
N HIS A 214 -2.34 7.51 -11.82
CA HIS A 214 -2.45 8.75 -11.08
C HIS A 214 -1.73 8.62 -9.74
N SER A 215 -1.15 9.71 -9.27
CA SER A 215 -0.62 9.76 -7.91
C SER A 215 -1.76 9.79 -6.88
N CYS A 216 -1.48 9.31 -5.68
CA CYS A 216 -2.36 9.47 -4.53
C CYS A 216 -1.54 9.75 -3.28
N LYS A 217 -2.16 10.37 -2.27
CA LYS A 217 -1.51 10.60 -0.98
C LYS A 217 -1.11 9.27 -0.35
N SER A 218 0.07 9.21 0.23
CA SER A 218 0.59 8.01 0.87
C SER A 218 -0.39 7.43 1.90
N PRO A 219 -0.71 6.12 1.84
CA PRO A 219 -1.56 5.47 2.83
C PRO A 219 -1.01 5.57 4.26
N GLU A 220 0.30 5.61 4.43
CA GLU A 220 0.94 5.79 5.75
C GLU A 220 0.67 7.19 6.31
N ILE A 221 0.81 8.23 5.48
CA ILE A 221 0.53 9.62 5.88
C ILE A 221 -0.94 9.78 6.26
N VAL A 222 -1.85 9.24 5.46
CA VAL A 222 -3.28 9.24 5.76
C VAL A 222 -3.56 8.53 7.09
N ALA A 223 -2.92 7.39 7.33
CA ALA A 223 -3.06 6.65 8.58
C ALA A 223 -2.56 7.45 9.79
N GLU A 224 -1.45 8.16 9.66
CA GLU A 224 -0.91 9.03 10.71
C GLU A 224 -1.84 10.22 11.01
N GLU A 225 -2.30 10.93 9.99
CA GLU A 225 -3.22 12.06 10.13
C GLU A 225 -4.53 11.67 10.84
N LEU A 226 -5.08 10.52 10.51
CA LEU A 226 -6.32 10.02 11.07
C LEU A 226 -6.14 9.12 12.30
N THR A 227 -4.88 8.86 12.68
CA THR A 227 -4.48 7.96 13.80
C THR A 227 -5.10 6.55 13.71
N ILE A 228 -5.17 6.01 12.51
CA ILE A 228 -5.78 4.72 12.16
C ILE A 228 -4.74 3.73 11.62
N GLY A 229 -5.17 2.52 11.33
CA GLY A 229 -4.39 1.57 10.54
C GLY A 229 -4.24 2.04 9.09
N SER A 230 -3.19 1.55 8.41
CA SER A 230 -2.93 1.89 7.01
C SER A 230 -4.12 1.51 6.11
N ARG A 231 -4.25 2.22 4.99
CA ARG A 231 -5.17 1.87 3.92
C ARG A 231 -4.48 1.00 2.88
N SER A 232 -5.15 0.71 1.77
CA SER A 232 -4.55 -0.10 0.72
C SER A 232 -3.25 0.52 0.21
N ILE A 233 -2.19 -0.27 0.21
CA ILE A 233 -0.93 0.05 -0.45
C ILE A 233 -0.91 -0.45 -1.92
N TYR A 234 -2.04 -0.96 -2.41
CA TYR A 234 -2.20 -1.60 -3.72
C TYR A 234 -3.33 -0.98 -4.55
N ASP A 235 -3.63 0.30 -4.33
CA ASP A 235 -4.75 1.00 -4.99
C ASP A 235 -4.59 1.22 -6.50
N ASN A 236 -3.37 1.05 -7.03
CA ASN A 236 -3.07 1.09 -8.44
C ASN A 236 -2.63 -0.30 -8.96
N PRO A 237 -3.54 -1.29 -9.07
CA PRO A 237 -3.20 -2.57 -9.66
C PRO A 237 -2.83 -2.41 -11.13
N THR A 238 -1.86 -3.19 -11.59
CA THR A 238 -1.46 -3.20 -13.00
C THR A 238 -2.32 -4.16 -13.83
N GLY A 239 -2.90 -5.16 -13.20
CA GLY A 239 -3.53 -6.29 -13.87
C GLY A 239 -2.52 -7.24 -14.51
N ILE A 240 -1.23 -7.09 -14.20
CA ILE A 240 -0.14 -7.93 -14.69
C ILE A 240 0.35 -8.84 -13.59
N TYR A 241 0.46 -10.13 -13.90
CA TYR A 241 1.11 -11.12 -13.06
C TYR A 241 2.57 -11.27 -13.47
N PHE A 242 3.45 -11.23 -12.51
CA PHE A 242 4.89 -11.39 -12.68
C PHE A 242 5.34 -12.76 -12.20
N THR A 243 6.26 -13.37 -12.93
CA THR A 243 6.88 -14.66 -12.55
C THR A 243 8.28 -14.40 -12.03
N GLN A 244 8.64 -14.99 -10.90
CA GLN A 244 9.98 -14.87 -10.32
C GLN A 244 11.06 -15.23 -11.35
N GLY A 245 12.08 -14.37 -11.48
CA GLY A 245 13.22 -14.58 -12.38
C GLY A 245 12.95 -14.33 -13.86
N GLU A 246 11.70 -14.09 -14.28
CA GLU A 246 11.35 -13.78 -15.66
C GLU A 246 11.51 -12.28 -15.94
N GLN A 247 12.37 -11.93 -16.90
CA GLN A 247 12.58 -10.53 -17.26
C GLN A 247 11.37 -9.93 -17.97
N VAL A 248 11.01 -8.70 -17.60
CA VAL A 248 9.96 -7.91 -18.26
C VAL A 248 10.50 -6.53 -18.61
N LEU A 249 10.24 -6.09 -19.85
CA LEU A 249 10.50 -4.72 -20.28
C LEU A 249 9.34 -3.84 -19.82
N VAL A 250 9.66 -2.77 -19.11
CA VAL A 250 8.69 -1.79 -18.63
C VAL A 250 9.09 -0.41 -19.12
N PHE A 251 8.22 0.19 -19.91
CA PHE A 251 8.42 1.53 -20.46
C PHE A 251 7.58 2.52 -19.66
N VAL A 252 8.20 3.60 -19.22
CA VAL A 252 7.60 4.62 -18.34
C VAL A 252 7.73 5.99 -18.98
N MET A 253 6.60 6.72 -19.10
CA MET A 253 6.58 8.09 -19.58
C MET A 253 5.81 8.98 -18.62
N TYR A 254 6.48 9.94 -18.01
CA TYR A 254 5.83 10.98 -17.22
C TYR A 254 5.20 12.02 -18.15
N LYS A 255 3.98 12.46 -17.83
CA LYS A 255 3.28 13.50 -18.59
C LYS A 255 3.75 14.92 -18.26
N GLY A 256 4.61 15.06 -17.29
CA GLY A 256 5.25 16.30 -16.86
C GLY A 256 6.40 16.03 -15.89
N ALA A 257 6.99 17.07 -15.33
CA ALA A 257 7.99 16.91 -14.28
C ALA A 257 7.33 16.32 -13.02
N SER A 258 7.99 15.36 -12.38
CA SER A 258 7.53 14.73 -11.14
C SER A 258 8.59 14.81 -10.06
N ASN A 259 8.14 15.03 -8.82
CA ASN A 259 8.95 14.98 -7.61
C ASN A 259 8.56 13.78 -6.71
N THR A 260 7.80 12.84 -7.24
CA THR A 260 7.25 11.71 -6.50
C THR A 260 7.93 10.42 -6.91
N PRO A 261 8.45 9.61 -5.96
CA PRO A 261 9.00 8.30 -6.28
C PRO A 261 7.97 7.40 -6.94
N LEU A 262 8.40 6.65 -7.97
CA LEU A 262 7.59 5.67 -8.67
C LEU A 262 8.17 4.28 -8.43
N SER A 263 7.34 3.35 -7.97
CA SER A 263 7.74 1.97 -7.72
C SER A 263 6.68 0.97 -8.19
N LEU A 264 7.15 -0.22 -8.54
CA LEU A 264 6.33 -1.40 -8.77
C LEU A 264 6.47 -2.33 -7.57
N ALA A 265 5.38 -2.58 -6.86
CA ALA A 265 5.30 -3.64 -5.87
C ALA A 265 4.76 -4.92 -6.53
N ILE A 266 5.41 -6.05 -6.29
CA ILE A 266 4.95 -7.37 -6.73
C ILE A 266 4.61 -8.15 -5.47
N ALA A 267 3.33 -8.50 -5.28
CA ALA A 267 2.84 -9.12 -4.06
C ALA A 267 2.07 -10.42 -4.32
N ASP A 268 2.32 -11.43 -3.48
CA ASP A 268 1.64 -12.72 -3.54
C ASP A 268 1.03 -13.07 -2.18
N TYR A 269 -0.28 -12.93 -2.08
CA TYR A 269 -1.03 -13.27 -0.87
C TYR A 269 -1.29 -14.77 -0.69
N ARG A 270 -1.07 -15.60 -1.71
CA ARG A 270 -1.10 -17.07 -1.59
C ARG A 270 0.02 -17.56 -0.66
N GLU A 271 1.13 -16.81 -0.61
CA GLU A 271 2.32 -17.09 0.21
C GLU A 271 2.47 -16.11 1.38
N GLY A 272 1.37 -15.69 1.99
CA GLY A 272 1.38 -14.82 3.16
C GLY A 272 1.77 -13.38 2.88
N GLY A 273 1.58 -12.89 1.65
CA GLY A 273 1.87 -11.51 1.28
C GLY A 273 3.35 -11.25 1.00
N LYS A 274 4.09 -12.26 0.54
CA LYS A 274 5.46 -12.08 0.06
C LYS A 274 5.51 -10.96 -0.98
N LYS A 275 6.39 -10.00 -0.76
CA LYS A 275 6.44 -8.76 -1.53
C LYS A 275 7.86 -8.37 -1.88
N SER A 276 8.05 -7.88 -3.09
CA SER A 276 9.22 -7.10 -3.49
C SER A 276 8.78 -5.75 -4.08
N VAL A 277 9.64 -4.75 -3.96
CA VAL A 277 9.41 -3.40 -4.50
C VAL A 277 10.58 -3.03 -5.39
N ILE A 278 10.28 -2.58 -6.60
CA ILE A 278 11.25 -2.20 -7.61
C ILE A 278 11.00 -0.74 -7.98
N SER A 279 12.01 0.12 -7.83
CA SER A 279 11.94 1.50 -8.31
C SER A 279 11.87 1.54 -9.82
N LEU A 280 11.01 2.39 -10.39
CA LEU A 280 10.90 2.65 -11.81
C LEU A 280 11.39 4.06 -12.14
N ARG A 281 12.10 4.19 -13.27
CA ARG A 281 12.53 5.47 -13.84
C ARG A 281 11.82 5.73 -15.17
N GLY A 282 11.83 6.98 -15.62
CA GLY A 282 11.39 7.31 -16.99
C GLY A 282 12.18 6.55 -18.04
N GLY A 283 11.51 6.19 -19.14
CA GLY A 283 12.06 5.39 -20.22
C GLY A 283 12.04 3.87 -19.94
N LEU A 284 13.03 3.17 -20.46
CA LEU A 284 13.15 1.71 -20.35
C LEU A 284 13.62 1.27 -18.97
N ASN A 285 12.89 0.33 -18.40
CA ASN A 285 13.27 -0.48 -17.24
C ASN A 285 13.28 -1.96 -17.65
N VAL A 286 14.36 -2.66 -17.34
CA VAL A 286 14.44 -4.13 -17.48
C VAL A 286 14.35 -4.69 -16.08
N ILE A 287 13.21 -5.27 -15.74
CA ILE A 287 12.97 -5.78 -14.38
C ILE A 287 13.07 -7.30 -14.34
N THR A 288 13.64 -7.82 -13.25
CA THR A 288 13.66 -9.25 -12.93
C THR A 288 13.00 -9.44 -11.57
N PRO A 289 11.75 -9.91 -11.50
CA PRO A 289 11.04 -10.05 -10.23
C PRO A 289 11.74 -11.00 -9.26
N ALA A 290 11.88 -10.58 -8.01
CA ALA A 290 12.45 -11.40 -6.94
C ALA A 290 11.44 -12.43 -6.37
N ASN A 291 10.15 -12.23 -6.62
CA ASN A 291 9.06 -13.16 -6.31
C ASN A 291 7.99 -13.10 -7.40
N SER A 292 7.20 -14.14 -7.51
CA SER A 292 5.99 -14.12 -8.32
C SER A 292 4.87 -13.35 -7.61
N GLY A 293 3.90 -12.82 -8.37
CA GLY A 293 2.72 -12.16 -7.83
C GLY A 293 2.12 -11.11 -8.76
N ASN A 294 1.05 -10.46 -8.30
CA ASN A 294 0.41 -9.37 -9.00
C ASN A 294 1.20 -8.06 -8.81
N GLY A 295 1.26 -7.24 -9.84
CA GLY A 295 1.95 -5.95 -9.81
C GLY A 295 1.02 -4.80 -9.41
N TYR A 296 1.58 -3.87 -8.64
CA TYR A 296 0.89 -2.67 -8.16
C TYR A 296 1.82 -1.46 -8.27
N ILE A 297 1.32 -0.36 -8.80
CA ILE A 297 2.08 0.88 -8.88
C ILE A 297 1.94 1.66 -7.58
N GLN A 298 3.07 1.98 -6.97
CA GLN A 298 3.17 2.87 -5.82
C GLN A 298 3.70 4.22 -6.30
N TYR A 299 2.78 5.18 -6.38
CA TYR A 299 3.04 6.54 -6.82
C TYR A 299 2.41 7.50 -5.81
N TRP A 300 3.09 7.65 -4.65
CA TRP A 300 2.55 8.24 -3.45
C TRP A 300 3.10 9.63 -3.18
N THR A 301 2.23 10.61 -3.21
CA THR A 301 2.52 11.99 -2.80
C THR A 301 2.47 12.13 -1.27
N ARG A 302 3.04 13.22 -0.79
CA ARG A 302 3.03 13.55 0.65
C ARG A 302 1.82 14.36 1.06
N ASP A 303 1.17 15.00 0.13
CA ASP A 303 0.00 15.86 0.32
C ASP A 303 -1.10 15.56 -0.71
N ASP A 304 -2.18 16.31 -0.63
CA ASP A 304 -3.34 16.15 -1.50
C ASP A 304 -3.22 16.89 -2.85
N ALA A 305 -2.10 17.60 -3.09
CA ALA A 305 -1.91 18.34 -4.35
C ALA A 305 -1.75 17.42 -5.56
N GLY A 306 -1.30 16.17 -5.30
CA GLY A 306 -1.04 15.21 -6.36
C GLY A 306 0.25 15.53 -7.14
N ASP A 307 0.52 14.75 -8.17
CA ASP A 307 1.64 14.89 -9.08
C ASP A 307 1.18 14.56 -10.52
N THR A 308 2.06 14.78 -11.50
CA THR A 308 1.77 14.49 -12.90
C THR A 308 1.44 13.02 -13.11
N ASP A 309 0.58 12.73 -14.07
CA ASP A 309 0.29 11.35 -14.45
C ASP A 309 1.49 10.68 -15.11
N VAL A 310 1.49 9.35 -15.06
CA VAL A 310 2.52 8.53 -15.68
C VAL A 310 1.89 7.42 -16.51
N ASP A 311 2.34 7.28 -17.76
CA ASP A 311 1.98 6.16 -18.62
C ASP A 311 3.01 5.04 -18.45
N ILE A 312 2.54 3.81 -18.26
CA ILE A 312 3.39 2.64 -18.07
C ILE A 312 2.93 1.53 -19.01
N HIS A 313 3.90 0.95 -19.74
CA HIS A 313 3.69 -0.17 -20.63
C HIS A 313 4.53 -1.39 -20.17
N PHE A 314 3.85 -2.45 -19.77
CA PHE A 314 4.44 -3.75 -19.44
C PHE A 314 4.46 -4.61 -20.71
N CYS A 315 5.58 -4.63 -21.40
CA CYS A 315 5.71 -5.30 -22.70
C CYS A 315 5.50 -6.81 -22.57
N PHE A 316 4.46 -7.33 -23.25
CA PHE A 316 4.01 -8.73 -23.17
C PHE A 316 3.68 -9.22 -21.76
N GLY A 317 3.39 -8.33 -20.82
CA GLY A 317 3.00 -8.69 -19.48
C GLY A 317 1.81 -9.68 -19.45
N LYS A 318 1.83 -10.63 -18.52
CA LYS A 318 0.79 -11.63 -18.34
C LYS A 318 -0.45 -11.01 -17.69
N GLN A 319 -1.55 -10.92 -18.42
CA GLN A 319 -2.73 -10.14 -18.06
C GLN A 319 -3.69 -10.95 -17.17
N ILE A 320 -3.53 -10.84 -15.84
CA ILE A 320 -4.53 -11.36 -14.89
C ILE A 320 -5.77 -10.46 -14.84
N GLY A 321 -5.57 -9.17 -15.06
CA GLY A 321 -6.63 -8.17 -15.03
C GLY A 321 -7.08 -7.77 -13.63
N TYR A 322 -7.93 -6.76 -13.57
CA TYR A 322 -8.65 -6.28 -12.39
C TYR A 322 -9.92 -5.53 -12.82
N TRP A 323 -10.81 -5.28 -11.87
CA TRP A 323 -12.03 -4.49 -12.08
C TRP A 323 -12.02 -3.30 -11.12
N ASP A 324 -12.31 -2.09 -11.63
CA ASP A 324 -12.25 -0.86 -10.82
C ASP A 324 -13.36 0.12 -11.21
N VAL A 325 -14.29 0.36 -10.31
CA VAL A 325 -15.42 1.28 -10.52
C VAL A 325 -14.95 2.71 -10.81
N ARG A 326 -13.82 3.16 -10.26
CA ARG A 326 -13.28 4.51 -10.53
C ARG A 326 -12.68 4.65 -11.94
N ARG A 327 -12.38 3.54 -12.60
CA ARG A 327 -11.95 3.50 -14.01
C ARG A 327 -13.11 3.31 -14.99
N GLY A 328 -14.34 3.31 -14.49
CA GLY A 328 -15.55 3.18 -15.30
C GLY A 328 -15.96 1.74 -15.57
N ASP A 329 -15.37 0.75 -14.89
CA ASP A 329 -15.83 -0.63 -14.99
C ASP A 329 -17.21 -0.80 -14.38
N THR A 330 -18.00 -1.68 -15.00
CA THR A 330 -19.37 -2.00 -14.61
C THR A 330 -19.60 -3.50 -14.75
N ASP A 331 -20.79 -3.98 -14.41
CA ASP A 331 -21.17 -5.37 -14.67
C ASP A 331 -21.10 -5.75 -16.18
N ALA A 332 -21.19 -4.77 -17.08
CA ALA A 332 -21.04 -5.03 -18.51
C ALA A 332 -19.59 -5.36 -18.91
N THR A 333 -18.59 -4.82 -18.21
CA THR A 333 -17.16 -5.11 -18.47
C THR A 333 -16.67 -6.36 -17.73
N TRP A 334 -17.37 -6.78 -16.67
CA TRP A 334 -16.94 -7.85 -15.80
C TRP A 334 -16.72 -9.21 -16.47
N PRO A 335 -17.65 -9.74 -17.31
CA PRO A 335 -17.48 -11.06 -17.92
C PRO A 335 -16.23 -11.17 -18.79
N GLU A 336 -15.88 -10.14 -19.55
CA GLU A 336 -14.68 -10.13 -20.38
C GLU A 336 -13.40 -10.10 -19.50
N ILE A 337 -13.41 -9.29 -18.44
CA ILE A 337 -12.28 -9.21 -17.49
C ILE A 337 -12.08 -10.56 -16.80
N LEU A 338 -13.15 -11.18 -16.32
CA LEU A 338 -13.09 -12.49 -15.67
C LEU A 338 -12.60 -13.60 -16.61
N GLU A 339 -13.10 -13.64 -17.86
CA GLU A 339 -12.65 -14.63 -18.85
C GLU A 339 -11.17 -14.45 -19.21
N ARG A 340 -10.69 -13.22 -19.30
CA ARG A 340 -9.26 -12.90 -19.46
C ARG A 340 -8.44 -13.43 -18.29
N ALA A 341 -8.89 -13.16 -17.07
CA ALA A 341 -8.24 -13.67 -15.85
C ALA A 341 -8.18 -15.19 -15.83
N LYS A 342 -9.28 -15.87 -16.18
CA LYS A 342 -9.33 -17.35 -16.26
C LYS A 342 -8.32 -17.91 -17.25
N ARG A 343 -8.20 -17.31 -18.44
CA ARG A 343 -7.21 -17.74 -19.44
C ARG A 343 -5.77 -17.55 -18.95
N SER A 344 -5.49 -16.44 -18.30
CA SER A 344 -4.15 -16.13 -17.77
C SER A 344 -3.79 -16.94 -16.54
N ALA A 345 -4.79 -17.42 -15.79
CA ALA A 345 -4.62 -18.14 -14.53
C ALA A 345 -4.40 -19.65 -14.69
N VAL A 346 -4.46 -20.19 -15.91
CA VAL A 346 -4.44 -21.65 -16.18
C VAL A 346 -3.24 -22.34 -15.53
N ASP A 347 -2.08 -21.72 -15.57
CA ASP A 347 -0.82 -22.23 -15.02
C ASP A 347 -0.42 -21.59 -13.67
N ILE A 348 -1.33 -20.82 -13.04
CA ILE A 348 -1.11 -20.17 -11.76
C ILE A 348 -2.09 -20.76 -10.73
N PRO A 349 -1.66 -21.69 -9.88
CA PRO A 349 -2.53 -22.24 -8.84
C PRO A 349 -3.07 -21.15 -7.92
N ASN A 350 -4.39 -21.13 -7.68
CA ASN A 350 -5.04 -20.13 -6.85
C ASN A 350 -4.71 -18.67 -7.23
N ALA A 351 -4.60 -18.37 -8.52
CA ALA A 351 -4.32 -17.03 -9.01
C ALA A 351 -5.27 -16.00 -8.37
N MET A 352 -4.70 -14.93 -7.86
CA MET A 352 -5.43 -13.84 -7.19
C MET A 352 -5.80 -12.77 -8.20
N MET A 353 -6.96 -12.14 -7.99
CA MET A 353 -7.46 -11.04 -8.79
C MET A 353 -8.06 -9.96 -7.89
N ASP A 354 -7.96 -8.71 -8.33
CA ASP A 354 -8.38 -7.53 -7.58
C ASP A 354 -9.70 -6.98 -8.13
N ILE A 355 -10.61 -6.59 -7.21
CA ILE A 355 -11.79 -5.78 -7.51
C ILE A 355 -11.81 -4.56 -6.60
N LEU A 356 -12.10 -3.39 -7.16
CA LEU A 356 -11.99 -2.13 -6.45
C LEU A 356 -13.29 -1.32 -6.55
N GLY A 357 -13.92 -1.10 -5.40
CA GLY A 357 -15.06 -0.21 -5.22
C GLY A 357 -14.65 1.24 -5.01
N GLN A 358 -15.55 2.06 -4.51
CA GLN A 358 -15.24 3.43 -4.12
C GLN A 358 -14.40 3.50 -2.82
N ARG A 359 -14.66 2.58 -1.88
CA ARG A 359 -14.03 2.53 -0.55
C ARG A 359 -13.19 1.29 -0.33
N VAL A 360 -13.59 0.18 -0.93
CA VAL A 360 -12.99 -1.13 -0.70
C VAL A 360 -12.09 -1.55 -1.85
N HIS A 361 -11.03 -2.25 -1.51
CA HIS A 361 -10.21 -3.05 -2.41
C HIS A 361 -10.27 -4.50 -1.94
N LEU A 362 -10.88 -5.38 -2.70
CA LEU A 362 -10.97 -6.79 -2.36
C LEU A 362 -10.10 -7.62 -3.29
N GLN A 363 -9.44 -8.63 -2.72
CA GLN A 363 -8.69 -9.61 -3.49
C GLN A 363 -9.14 -11.03 -3.13
N ASN A 364 -9.43 -11.81 -4.15
CA ASN A 364 -9.77 -13.22 -4.01
C ASN A 364 -9.24 -14.02 -5.20
N THR A 365 -9.39 -15.35 -5.19
CA THR A 365 -8.97 -16.18 -6.30
C THR A 365 -9.87 -15.99 -7.52
N VAL A 366 -9.31 -16.11 -8.71
CA VAL A 366 -10.07 -16.11 -9.98
C VAL A 366 -11.16 -17.18 -9.95
N ASN A 367 -10.87 -18.35 -9.37
CA ASN A 367 -11.84 -19.44 -9.24
C ASN A 367 -13.00 -19.06 -8.31
N ALA A 368 -12.75 -18.34 -7.21
CA ALA A 368 -13.81 -17.88 -6.32
C ALA A 368 -14.74 -16.88 -7.04
N PHE A 369 -14.20 -15.93 -7.80
CA PHE A 369 -15.00 -15.03 -8.63
C PHE A 369 -15.81 -15.76 -9.67
N ALA A 370 -15.21 -16.72 -10.38
CA ALA A 370 -15.90 -17.53 -11.39
C ALA A 370 -17.04 -18.37 -10.79
N LYS A 371 -16.88 -18.84 -9.56
CA LYS A 371 -17.90 -19.62 -8.83
C LYS A 371 -19.01 -18.75 -8.24
N CYS A 372 -18.62 -17.64 -7.58
CA CYS A 372 -19.54 -16.88 -6.72
C CYS A 372 -20.17 -15.67 -7.41
N ALA A 373 -19.48 -15.07 -8.38
CA ALA A 373 -19.92 -13.86 -9.07
C ALA A 373 -19.62 -13.90 -10.59
N PRO A 374 -20.05 -14.94 -11.32
CA PRO A 374 -19.65 -15.13 -12.73
C PRO A 374 -20.17 -14.05 -13.68
N ASN A 375 -21.31 -13.45 -13.38
CA ASN A 375 -22.02 -12.56 -14.31
C ASN A 375 -22.04 -11.08 -13.92
N ALA A 376 -21.86 -10.78 -12.62
CA ALA A 376 -21.97 -9.44 -12.08
C ALA A 376 -21.11 -9.30 -10.83
N ILE A 377 -20.50 -8.13 -10.65
CA ILE A 377 -19.58 -7.85 -9.54
C ILE A 377 -19.92 -6.54 -8.80
N GLN A 378 -20.70 -5.63 -9.42
CA GLN A 378 -21.03 -4.34 -8.84
C GLN A 378 -21.64 -4.47 -7.45
N ALA A 379 -22.63 -5.34 -7.27
CA ALA A 379 -23.28 -5.55 -5.98
C ALA A 379 -22.31 -6.03 -4.87
N VAL A 380 -21.25 -6.74 -5.25
CA VAL A 380 -20.21 -7.20 -4.29
C VAL A 380 -19.43 -6.02 -3.73
N VAL A 381 -18.95 -5.11 -4.58
CA VAL A 381 -18.23 -3.94 -4.09
C VAL A 381 -19.16 -2.96 -3.38
N ASP A 382 -20.39 -2.77 -3.88
CA ASP A 382 -21.37 -1.86 -3.27
C ASP A 382 -21.72 -2.24 -1.82
N MET A 383 -21.88 -3.53 -1.52
CA MET A 383 -22.18 -3.96 -0.15
C MET A 383 -21.02 -3.70 0.82
N HIS A 384 -19.78 -3.87 0.38
CA HIS A 384 -18.60 -3.56 1.19
C HIS A 384 -18.35 -2.05 1.30
N ASP A 385 -18.52 -1.31 0.21
CA ASP A 385 -18.42 0.16 0.20
C ASP A 385 -19.45 0.76 1.16
N ARG A 386 -20.70 0.30 1.13
CA ARG A 386 -21.76 0.75 2.03
C ARG A 386 -21.44 0.49 3.49
N MET A 387 -20.89 -0.67 3.81
CA MET A 387 -20.44 -0.98 5.17
C MET A 387 -19.35 -0.01 5.63
N LEU A 388 -18.36 0.25 4.78
CA LEU A 388 -17.28 1.20 5.08
C LEU A 388 -17.78 2.64 5.19
N ASP A 389 -18.74 3.06 4.36
CA ASP A 389 -19.33 4.39 4.48
C ASP A 389 -20.01 4.60 5.84
N PHE A 390 -20.69 3.58 6.40
CA PHE A 390 -21.22 3.66 7.76
C PHE A 390 -20.13 3.70 8.83
N GLU A 391 -19.05 2.96 8.67
CA GLU A 391 -17.89 3.06 9.57
C GLU A 391 -17.25 4.44 9.50
N TYR A 392 -17.06 5.00 8.31
CA TYR A 392 -16.51 6.35 8.11
C TYR A 392 -17.44 7.44 8.65
N LEU A 393 -18.75 7.22 8.61
CA LEU A 393 -19.70 8.10 9.27
C LEU A 393 -19.48 8.10 10.79
N MET A 394 -19.38 6.90 11.41
CA MET A 394 -19.08 6.76 12.84
C MET A 394 -17.73 7.40 13.24
N MET A 395 -16.77 7.38 12.32
CA MET A 395 -15.46 7.99 12.54
C MET A 395 -15.48 9.53 12.46
N GLY A 396 -16.56 10.14 12.00
CA GLY A 396 -16.64 11.57 11.74
C GLY A 396 -15.91 12.00 10.46
N LEU A 397 -15.45 11.07 9.62
CA LEU A 397 -14.71 11.39 8.39
C LEU A 397 -15.61 12.05 7.35
N VAL A 398 -16.85 11.56 7.22
CA VAL A 398 -17.84 12.13 6.29
C VAL A 398 -18.18 13.57 6.68
N LYS A 399 -18.51 13.80 7.96
CA LYS A 399 -18.83 15.13 8.49
C LYS A 399 -17.72 16.16 8.27
N ASN A 400 -16.46 15.73 8.43
CA ASN A 400 -15.30 16.61 8.37
C ASN A 400 -14.60 16.60 7.00
N ASN A 401 -15.23 16.01 5.96
CA ASN A 401 -14.67 15.89 4.61
C ASN A 401 -13.25 15.27 4.60
N ALA A 402 -13.04 14.25 5.43
CA ALA A 402 -11.75 13.61 5.65
C ALA A 402 -11.73 12.12 5.24
N VAL A 403 -12.69 11.71 4.41
CA VAL A 403 -12.73 10.33 3.91
C VAL A 403 -11.53 10.11 2.98
N PRO A 404 -10.66 9.10 3.29
CA PRO A 404 -9.49 8.86 2.49
C PRO A 404 -9.81 8.51 1.04
N ALA A 405 -8.99 9.00 0.11
CA ALA A 405 -9.02 8.52 -1.28
C ALA A 405 -8.49 7.08 -1.38
N ASN A 406 -7.56 6.69 -0.50
CA ASN A 406 -7.03 5.33 -0.40
C ASN A 406 -8.13 4.36 0.06
N ARG A 407 -8.21 3.22 -0.61
CA ARG A 407 -9.19 2.18 -0.31
C ARG A 407 -8.81 1.36 0.93
N PHE A 408 -9.78 0.69 1.50
CA PHE A 408 -9.57 -0.29 2.56
C PHE A 408 -9.36 -1.69 1.95
N PHE A 409 -8.26 -2.35 2.29
CA PHE A 409 -7.89 -3.61 1.66
C PHE A 409 -8.37 -4.82 2.45
N GLY A 410 -9.14 -5.68 1.80
CA GLY A 410 -9.58 -6.97 2.30
C GLY A 410 -9.16 -8.11 1.37
N VAL A 411 -8.53 -9.14 1.92
CA VAL A 411 -7.95 -10.22 1.13
C VAL A 411 -8.36 -11.59 1.64
N ARG A 412 -8.57 -12.52 0.72
CA ARG A 412 -8.68 -13.94 1.04
C ARG A 412 -7.34 -14.47 1.56
N SER A 413 -7.37 -15.21 2.64
CA SER A 413 -6.22 -15.94 3.20
C SER A 413 -6.51 -17.43 3.35
N TRP A 414 -5.47 -18.24 3.62
CA TRP A 414 -5.54 -19.71 3.59
C TRP A 414 -5.47 -20.37 4.96
N GLY A 415 -5.68 -19.68 6.03
CA GLY A 415 -5.69 -20.30 7.34
C GLY A 415 -5.95 -19.32 8.46
N GLY A 416 -6.18 -19.82 9.66
CA GLY A 416 -6.49 -19.02 10.83
C GLY A 416 -7.95 -18.58 10.90
N SER A 417 -8.17 -17.54 11.68
CA SER A 417 -9.44 -16.81 11.79
C SER A 417 -9.33 -15.48 11.04
N PRO A 418 -10.43 -14.82 10.70
CA PRO A 418 -10.39 -13.44 10.26
C PRO A 418 -9.53 -12.58 11.18
N ASN A 419 -8.71 -11.71 10.62
CA ASN A 419 -7.82 -10.86 11.40
C ASN A 419 -7.39 -9.61 10.61
N TRP A 420 -7.03 -8.57 11.35
CA TRP A 420 -6.38 -7.38 10.84
C TRP A 420 -4.87 -7.46 11.09
N ASN A 421 -4.04 -7.33 10.05
CA ASN A 421 -2.57 -7.44 10.15
C ASN A 421 -1.83 -6.08 10.18
N GLY A 422 -2.56 -4.97 10.30
CA GLY A 422 -2.02 -3.61 10.25
C GLY A 422 -2.09 -2.95 8.87
N VAL A 423 -2.27 -3.72 7.80
CA VAL A 423 -2.33 -3.25 6.41
C VAL A 423 -3.64 -3.67 5.73
N CYS A 424 -4.08 -4.89 5.97
CA CYS A 424 -5.29 -5.45 5.37
C CYS A 424 -6.07 -6.33 6.34
N ALA A 425 -7.34 -6.50 6.05
CA ALA A 425 -8.20 -7.49 6.68
C ALA A 425 -8.07 -8.83 5.93
N ASN A 426 -7.75 -9.89 6.66
CA ASN A 426 -7.60 -11.25 6.14
C ASN A 426 -8.85 -12.06 6.44
N TYR A 427 -9.40 -12.73 5.44
CA TYR A 427 -10.61 -13.52 5.52
C TYR A 427 -10.39 -14.96 5.01
N PRO A 428 -10.08 -15.92 5.90
CA PRO A 428 -9.89 -17.30 5.48
C PRO A 428 -11.24 -17.99 5.19
N ASN A 429 -11.27 -18.77 4.11
CA ASN A 429 -12.41 -19.65 3.74
C ASN A 429 -13.78 -18.95 3.78
N THR A 430 -13.85 -17.73 3.27
CA THR A 430 -15.05 -16.86 3.32
C THR A 430 -15.50 -16.41 1.93
N GLU A 431 -15.17 -17.16 0.89
CA GLU A 431 -15.46 -16.75 -0.50
C GLU A 431 -16.94 -16.44 -0.71
N ASP A 432 -17.83 -17.31 -0.28
CA ASP A 432 -19.28 -17.12 -0.44
C ASP A 432 -19.76 -15.88 0.34
N ALA A 433 -19.28 -15.69 1.57
CA ALA A 433 -19.65 -14.54 2.38
C ALA A 433 -19.08 -13.23 1.82
N MET A 434 -17.88 -13.25 1.26
CA MET A 434 -17.25 -12.08 0.65
C MET A 434 -17.89 -11.69 -0.69
N LEU A 435 -18.28 -12.67 -1.52
CA LEU A 435 -18.59 -12.48 -2.93
C LEU A 435 -20.06 -12.70 -3.30
N VAL A 436 -20.90 -13.16 -2.37
CA VAL A 436 -22.32 -13.40 -2.63
C VAL A 436 -23.17 -12.51 -1.75
N PRO A 437 -23.85 -11.47 -2.30
CA PRO A 437 -24.60 -10.51 -1.49
C PRO A 437 -25.60 -11.15 -0.54
N LYS A 438 -26.36 -12.16 -0.97
CA LYS A 438 -27.30 -12.88 -0.12
C LYS A 438 -26.63 -13.57 1.08
N VAL A 439 -25.38 -14.00 0.94
CA VAL A 439 -24.60 -14.61 2.03
C VAL A 439 -23.98 -13.54 2.91
N PHE A 440 -23.45 -12.46 2.30
CA PHE A 440 -22.87 -11.34 3.04
C PHE A 440 -23.84 -10.71 4.03
N TYR A 441 -25.08 -10.43 3.61
CA TYR A 441 -26.10 -9.83 4.49
C TYR A 441 -26.63 -10.78 5.56
N ARG A 442 -26.31 -12.08 5.47
CA ARG A 442 -26.89 -13.11 6.32
C ARG A 442 -26.20 -13.18 7.68
N LYS A 443 -27.00 -13.19 8.76
CA LYS A 443 -26.54 -13.40 10.15
C LYS A 443 -25.34 -12.52 10.52
N ASN A 444 -24.22 -13.16 10.85
CA ASN A 444 -23.02 -12.50 11.36
C ASN A 444 -22.07 -11.95 10.30
N ASN A 445 -22.30 -12.15 8.99
CA ASN A 445 -21.25 -11.89 8.02
C ASN A 445 -20.92 -10.40 7.89
N VAL A 446 -21.92 -9.50 7.89
CA VAL A 446 -21.66 -8.06 7.95
C VAL A 446 -20.79 -7.70 9.15
N TRP A 447 -21.08 -8.32 10.32
CA TRP A 447 -20.24 -8.12 11.51
C TRP A 447 -18.82 -8.62 11.31
N VAL A 448 -18.62 -9.81 10.74
CA VAL A 448 -17.28 -10.39 10.55
C VAL A 448 -16.41 -9.49 9.67
N PHE A 449 -16.93 -9.02 8.53
CA PHE A 449 -16.18 -8.11 7.66
C PHE A 449 -15.95 -6.75 8.33
N GLY A 450 -16.99 -6.14 8.90
CA GLY A 450 -16.88 -4.86 9.61
C GLY A 450 -16.01 -4.93 10.85
N HIS A 451 -15.92 -6.06 11.54
CA HIS A 451 -15.05 -6.25 12.69
C HIS A 451 -13.57 -6.07 12.36
N GLU A 452 -13.10 -6.71 11.28
CA GLU A 452 -11.70 -6.58 10.86
C GLU A 452 -11.41 -5.20 10.28
N PHE A 453 -12.34 -4.62 9.52
CA PHE A 453 -12.24 -3.23 9.09
C PHE A 453 -12.28 -2.27 10.28
N GLY A 454 -13.07 -2.59 11.29
CA GLY A 454 -13.13 -1.85 12.55
C GLY A 454 -11.78 -1.78 13.27
N HIS A 455 -10.97 -2.84 13.24
CA HIS A 455 -9.61 -2.80 13.77
C HIS A 455 -8.74 -1.76 13.02
N GLY A 456 -8.84 -1.70 11.70
CA GLY A 456 -8.15 -0.70 10.89
C GLY A 456 -8.65 0.74 11.10
N ASN A 457 -9.89 0.90 11.59
CA ASN A 457 -10.52 2.19 11.87
C ASN A 457 -10.38 2.63 13.34
N GLN A 458 -9.93 1.74 14.21
CA GLN A 458 -9.83 1.93 15.64
C GLN A 458 -8.67 2.88 16.00
N VAL A 459 -8.90 3.78 16.95
CA VAL A 459 -7.89 4.72 17.43
C VAL A 459 -7.42 4.38 18.84
N ALA A 460 -6.14 4.61 19.11
CA ALA A 460 -5.54 4.34 20.40
C ALA A 460 -6.19 5.16 21.52
N GLN A 461 -6.64 6.38 21.22
CA GLN A 461 -7.26 7.31 22.17
C GLN A 461 -8.61 6.81 22.74
N MET A 462 -9.24 5.86 22.05
CA MET A 462 -10.50 5.24 22.48
C MET A 462 -10.31 3.81 23.02
N LYS A 463 -9.07 3.40 23.26
CA LYS A 463 -8.74 2.07 23.80
C LYS A 463 -8.30 2.17 25.26
N GLY A 464 -9.02 1.49 26.14
CA GLY A 464 -8.49 1.07 27.43
C GLY A 464 -7.64 -0.20 27.31
N ASN A 465 -7.10 -0.68 28.42
CA ASN A 465 -6.42 -1.96 28.46
C ASN A 465 -7.44 -3.10 28.20
N GLY A 466 -7.12 -4.04 27.31
CA GLY A 466 -8.04 -5.12 26.92
C GLY A 466 -9.24 -4.68 26.07
N TRP A 467 -9.19 -3.51 25.44
CA TRP A 467 -10.27 -2.93 24.63
C TRP A 467 -10.08 -3.08 23.12
N THR A 468 -9.07 -3.79 22.68
CA THR A 468 -8.83 -4.02 21.25
C THR A 468 -10.03 -4.67 20.55
N GLU A 469 -10.67 -5.66 21.21
CA GLU A 469 -11.86 -6.36 20.73
C GLU A 469 -13.17 -5.70 21.18
N VAL A 470 -13.15 -4.46 21.63
CA VAL A 470 -14.32 -3.72 22.10
C VAL A 470 -14.64 -2.56 21.19
N THR A 471 -13.75 -1.57 21.08
CA THR A 471 -14.05 -0.36 20.32
C THR A 471 -13.97 -0.54 18.80
N ASN A 472 -13.32 -1.58 18.28
CA ASN A 472 -13.47 -1.97 16.88
C ASN A 472 -14.92 -2.38 16.56
N ASN A 473 -15.59 -3.05 17.50
CA ASN A 473 -16.98 -3.48 17.35
C ASN A 473 -18.00 -2.34 17.40
N LEU A 474 -17.58 -1.16 17.83
CA LEU A 474 -18.42 0.04 17.76
C LEU A 474 -18.77 0.37 16.30
N TYR A 475 -17.80 0.25 15.40
CA TYR A 475 -18.00 0.51 13.98
C TYR A 475 -18.86 -0.54 13.31
N CYS A 476 -18.52 -1.82 13.45
CA CYS A 476 -19.26 -2.89 12.80
C CYS A 476 -20.68 -3.09 13.35
N SER A 477 -20.92 -2.82 14.64
CA SER A 477 -22.27 -2.88 15.20
C SER A 477 -23.17 -1.82 14.57
N PHE A 478 -22.66 -0.60 14.38
CA PHE A 478 -23.39 0.47 13.73
C PHE A 478 -23.63 0.18 12.24
N ALA A 479 -22.61 -0.30 11.51
CA ALA A 479 -22.76 -0.69 10.12
C ALA A 479 -23.82 -1.79 9.97
N GLN A 480 -23.79 -2.84 10.81
CA GLN A 480 -24.80 -3.90 10.79
C GLN A 480 -26.20 -3.35 11.10
N TYR A 481 -26.33 -2.45 12.08
CA TYR A 481 -27.60 -1.79 12.40
C TYR A 481 -28.15 -0.99 11.21
N MET A 482 -27.33 -0.20 10.56
CA MET A 482 -27.73 0.61 9.41
C MET A 482 -28.10 -0.22 8.19
N MET A 483 -27.47 -1.38 8.01
CA MET A 483 -27.72 -2.29 6.88
C MET A 483 -28.85 -3.33 7.16
N ARG A 484 -29.43 -3.34 8.34
CA ARG A 484 -30.45 -4.35 8.75
C ARG A 484 -31.74 -4.34 7.92
N ASN A 485 -32.06 -3.22 7.31
CA ASN A 485 -33.27 -3.04 6.50
C ASN A 485 -33.02 -3.36 5.01
N ASP A 486 -31.84 -3.81 4.64
CA ASP A 486 -31.59 -4.28 3.29
C ASP A 486 -32.50 -5.48 2.98
N PRO A 487 -33.11 -5.56 1.78
CA PRO A 487 -33.99 -6.69 1.42
C PRO A 487 -33.31 -8.07 1.54
N LEU A 488 -31.98 -8.13 1.45
CA LEU A 488 -31.20 -9.37 1.62
C LEU A 488 -30.86 -9.66 3.07
N SER A 489 -31.02 -8.69 3.97
CA SER A 489 -30.78 -8.85 5.40
C SER A 489 -31.95 -9.56 6.09
N GLU A 490 -31.65 -10.42 7.06
CA GLU A 490 -32.63 -11.06 7.93
C GLU A 490 -32.97 -10.20 9.17
N GLY A 491 -32.51 -8.95 9.22
CA GLY A 491 -32.66 -8.05 10.37
C GLY A 491 -31.85 -8.49 11.61
N TYR A 492 -30.91 -9.41 11.44
CA TYR A 492 -30.12 -9.94 12.55
C TYR A 492 -29.11 -8.91 13.06
N LEU A 493 -29.13 -8.66 14.36
CA LEU A 493 -28.18 -7.82 15.07
C LEU A 493 -27.41 -8.68 16.07
N ARG A 494 -26.13 -8.91 15.79
CA ARG A 494 -25.28 -9.80 16.59
C ARG A 494 -25.20 -9.35 18.05
N LEU A 495 -25.00 -8.07 18.28
CA LEU A 495 -24.85 -7.55 19.63
C LEU A 495 -26.10 -7.75 20.48
N GLU A 496 -27.29 -7.53 19.92
CA GLU A 496 -28.55 -7.79 20.62
C GLU A 496 -28.74 -9.29 20.87
N HIS A 497 -28.48 -10.12 19.87
CA HIS A 497 -28.55 -11.56 20.03
C HIS A 497 -27.63 -12.08 21.14
N GLU A 498 -26.38 -11.67 21.15
CA GLU A 498 -25.37 -12.05 22.14
C GLU A 498 -25.69 -11.47 23.53
N SER A 499 -26.33 -10.29 23.59
CA SER A 499 -26.67 -9.62 24.86
C SER A 499 -27.90 -10.21 25.56
N PHE A 500 -28.93 -10.56 24.78
CA PHE A 500 -30.25 -10.96 25.35
C PHE A 500 -30.57 -12.43 25.17
N LYS A 501 -30.26 -13.03 24.04
CA LYS A 501 -30.76 -14.35 23.65
C LYS A 501 -29.77 -15.50 23.90
N ARG A 502 -28.50 -15.18 24.07
CA ARG A 502 -27.48 -16.19 24.25
C ARG A 502 -26.54 -15.83 25.38
N PRO A 503 -26.49 -16.63 26.47
CA PRO A 503 -25.38 -16.55 27.39
C PRO A 503 -24.09 -16.73 26.56
N GLY A 504 -23.14 -15.80 26.68
CA GLY A 504 -21.90 -15.93 25.95
C GLY A 504 -21.21 -17.24 26.31
N ALA A 505 -20.54 -17.84 25.32
CA ALA A 505 -19.72 -19.01 25.57
C ALA A 505 -18.64 -18.76 26.64
N ARG A 506 -18.32 -17.48 26.88
CA ARG A 506 -17.37 -17.00 27.89
C ARG A 506 -18.02 -16.42 29.12
N SER A 507 -19.36 -16.32 29.18
CA SER A 507 -20.10 -15.86 30.33
C SER A 507 -21.06 -16.96 30.77
N ALA A 508 -20.76 -17.60 31.90
CA ALA A 508 -21.66 -18.54 32.56
C ALA A 508 -22.72 -17.83 33.42
N LEU A 509 -22.83 -16.49 33.31
CA LEU A 509 -23.75 -15.72 34.12
C LEU A 509 -25.20 -15.91 33.64
N ALA A 510 -26.09 -16.19 34.58
CA ALA A 510 -27.53 -16.32 34.32
C ALA A 510 -28.10 -15.01 33.73
N GLY A 511 -28.91 -15.13 32.68
CA GLY A 511 -29.56 -13.98 32.06
C GLY A 511 -28.72 -13.23 31.01
N GLY A 512 -27.58 -13.79 30.62
CA GLY A 512 -26.76 -13.27 29.54
C GLY A 512 -25.89 -12.06 29.91
N ARG A 513 -25.28 -11.47 28.90
CA ARG A 513 -24.28 -10.40 29.07
C ARG A 513 -24.85 -9.10 29.59
N ILE A 514 -26.08 -8.75 29.26
CA ILE A 514 -26.68 -7.53 29.77
C ILE A 514 -26.92 -7.64 31.28
N ASN A 515 -27.36 -8.81 31.79
CA ASN A 515 -27.49 -9.04 33.23
C ASN A 515 -26.12 -9.03 33.91
N ALA A 516 -25.08 -9.55 33.28
CA ALA A 516 -23.73 -9.45 33.80
C ALA A 516 -23.31 -7.99 33.98
N PHE A 517 -23.54 -7.14 32.97
CA PHE A 517 -23.24 -5.71 33.05
C PHE A 517 -24.06 -5.03 34.16
N LEU A 518 -25.37 -5.24 34.17
CA LEU A 518 -26.26 -4.61 35.15
C LEU A 518 -25.94 -5.04 36.60
N ASN A 519 -25.76 -6.33 36.85
CA ASN A 519 -25.55 -6.84 38.20
C ASN A 519 -24.13 -6.59 38.71
N GLU A 520 -23.11 -6.80 37.88
CA GLU A 520 -21.72 -6.71 38.31
C GLU A 520 -21.19 -5.26 38.29
N ALA A 521 -21.47 -4.51 37.23
CA ALA A 521 -20.98 -3.15 37.13
C ALA A 521 -21.83 -2.14 37.87
N LEU A 522 -23.16 -2.18 37.70
CA LEU A 522 -24.07 -1.17 38.28
C LEU A 522 -24.51 -1.50 39.71
N VAL A 523 -24.94 -2.73 39.99
CA VAL A 523 -25.46 -3.09 41.31
C VAL A 523 -24.34 -3.44 42.28
N ALA A 524 -23.39 -4.28 41.86
CA ALA A 524 -22.26 -4.68 42.70
C ALA A 524 -21.13 -3.66 42.74
N HIS A 525 -21.22 -2.57 41.97
CA HIS A 525 -20.20 -1.52 41.84
C HIS A 525 -18.81 -2.03 41.53
N LYS A 526 -18.70 -3.17 40.85
CA LYS A 526 -17.40 -3.67 40.38
C LYS A 526 -16.89 -2.79 39.26
N SER A 527 -15.59 -2.60 39.25
CA SER A 527 -14.96 -1.75 38.25
C SER A 527 -15.14 -2.31 36.83
N TYR A 528 -16.04 -1.69 36.08
CA TYR A 528 -16.26 -1.99 34.66
C TYR A 528 -15.03 -1.71 33.77
N PHE A 529 -14.19 -0.79 34.20
CA PHE A 529 -13.07 -0.28 33.41
C PHE A 529 -11.74 -0.90 33.78
N MET A 530 -11.69 -1.52 34.93
CA MET A 530 -10.50 -2.26 35.33
C MET A 530 -10.41 -3.53 34.50
N GLN A 531 -9.34 -3.69 33.85
CA GLN A 531 -9.26 -4.50 32.69
C GLN A 531 -8.40 -5.69 32.89
N VAL A 532 -8.92 -6.80 32.57
CA VAL A 532 -8.11 -7.92 32.14
C VAL A 532 -7.55 -7.56 30.79
N ALA A 533 -6.23 -7.44 30.68
CA ALA A 533 -5.55 -7.01 29.46
C ALA A 533 -5.78 -7.97 28.29
N THR A 534 -6.08 -9.23 28.58
CA THR A 534 -6.32 -10.28 27.61
C THR A 534 -7.64 -10.96 27.89
N ILE A 535 -8.33 -11.41 26.84
CA ILE A 535 -9.50 -12.29 26.97
C ILE A 535 -8.99 -13.61 27.52
N SER A 536 -9.32 -13.90 28.79
CA SER A 536 -8.98 -15.18 29.38
C SER A 536 -9.97 -16.25 28.93
N THR A 537 -9.51 -17.21 28.16
CA THR A 537 -10.26 -18.44 27.86
C THR A 537 -10.27 -19.41 29.06
N ASP A 538 -9.37 -19.21 30.01
CA ASP A 538 -9.11 -20.13 31.13
C ASP A 538 -10.01 -19.88 32.34
N LYS A 539 -10.76 -18.77 32.32
CA LYS A 539 -11.72 -18.43 33.36
C LYS A 539 -13.10 -18.11 32.75
N PRO A 540 -13.83 -19.12 32.28
CA PRO A 540 -15.20 -18.92 31.80
C PRO A 540 -16.07 -18.31 32.90
N GLY A 541 -16.84 -17.27 32.56
CA GLY A 541 -17.71 -16.56 33.49
C GLY A 541 -17.12 -15.31 34.12
N VAL A 542 -15.87 -14.90 33.77
CA VAL A 542 -15.30 -13.61 34.16
C VAL A 542 -15.81 -12.54 33.20
N TRP A 543 -16.83 -11.78 33.67
CA TRP A 543 -17.47 -10.76 32.84
C TRP A 543 -16.53 -9.63 32.39
N GLU A 544 -15.52 -9.32 33.18
CA GLU A 544 -14.53 -8.28 32.87
C GLU A 544 -13.69 -8.59 31.62
N SER A 545 -13.59 -9.85 31.24
CA SER A 545 -12.86 -10.26 30.04
C SER A 545 -13.75 -10.37 28.79
N ASP A 546 -15.08 -10.27 28.94
CA ASP A 546 -16.01 -10.41 27.83
C ASP A 546 -16.15 -9.09 27.05
N PRO A 547 -15.70 -9.04 25.76
CA PRO A 547 -15.75 -7.81 24.96
C PRO A 547 -17.19 -7.33 24.70
N PHE A 548 -18.17 -8.22 24.64
CA PHE A 548 -19.56 -7.84 24.44
C PHE A 548 -20.16 -7.19 25.67
N VAL A 549 -19.79 -7.61 26.89
CA VAL A 549 -20.20 -6.94 28.12
C VAL A 549 -19.65 -5.51 28.14
N LYS A 550 -18.39 -5.32 27.78
CA LYS A 550 -17.76 -4.01 27.71
C LYS A 550 -18.37 -3.12 26.63
N LEU A 551 -18.88 -3.69 25.56
CA LEU A 551 -19.48 -2.98 24.45
C LEU A 551 -20.92 -2.49 24.75
N ILE A 552 -21.65 -3.13 25.68
CA ILE A 552 -23.05 -2.81 25.98
C ILE A 552 -23.31 -1.32 26.24
N PRO A 553 -22.59 -0.62 27.12
CA PRO A 553 -22.87 0.80 27.36
C PRO A 553 -22.52 1.67 26.16
N LEU A 554 -21.53 1.33 25.38
CA LEU A 554 -21.20 2.04 24.13
C LEU A 554 -22.32 1.88 23.10
N TRP A 555 -22.88 0.68 23.00
CA TRP A 555 -24.02 0.40 22.14
C TRP A 555 -25.28 1.13 22.61
N GLN A 556 -25.54 1.18 23.91
CA GLN A 556 -26.65 1.96 24.47
C GLN A 556 -26.53 3.44 24.12
N MET A 557 -25.34 4.02 24.22
CA MET A 557 -25.06 5.40 23.76
C MET A 557 -25.29 5.56 22.25
N THR A 558 -24.88 4.61 21.45
CA THR A 558 -25.14 4.61 20.00
C THR A 558 -26.65 4.65 19.71
N MET A 559 -27.41 3.78 20.36
CA MET A 559 -28.85 3.70 20.17
C MET A 559 -29.57 4.95 20.68
N TYR A 560 -29.18 5.46 21.82
CA TYR A 560 -29.81 6.63 22.43
C TYR A 560 -29.50 7.92 21.65
N PHE A 561 -28.23 8.17 21.37
CA PHE A 561 -27.83 9.43 20.74
C PHE A 561 -28.01 9.41 19.21
N MET A 562 -27.51 8.39 18.54
CA MET A 562 -27.47 8.37 17.08
C MET A 562 -28.71 7.75 16.46
N ALA A 563 -29.10 6.55 16.87
CA ALA A 563 -30.24 5.86 16.27
C ALA A 563 -31.58 6.53 16.60
N ALA A 564 -31.73 7.12 17.77
CA ALA A 564 -32.91 7.90 18.14
C ALA A 564 -32.84 9.38 17.68
N TYR A 565 -31.81 9.77 16.95
CA TYR A 565 -31.61 11.12 16.41
C TYR A 565 -31.53 12.25 17.46
N ILE A 566 -31.15 11.92 18.72
CA ILE A 566 -30.96 12.94 19.76
C ILE A 566 -29.71 13.75 19.49
N LYS A 567 -28.60 13.06 19.16
CA LYS A 567 -27.32 13.64 18.70
C LYS A 567 -26.73 12.74 17.60
N PRO A 568 -27.12 12.93 16.35
CA PRO A 568 -26.67 12.09 15.23
C PRO A 568 -25.16 12.06 15.06
N ASP A 569 -24.49 13.13 15.46
CA ASP A 569 -23.02 13.27 15.36
C ASP A 569 -22.28 12.89 16.67
N PHE A 570 -22.90 12.18 17.59
CA PHE A 570 -22.31 11.87 18.90
C PHE A 570 -20.94 11.18 18.79
N TRP A 571 -20.87 9.97 18.20
CA TRP A 571 -19.59 9.29 18.00
C TRP A 571 -18.67 9.97 16.99
N PRO A 572 -19.15 10.49 15.84
CA PRO A 572 -18.37 11.36 14.99
C PRO A 572 -17.60 12.44 15.73
N ASP A 573 -18.25 13.19 16.62
CA ASP A 573 -17.63 14.27 17.39
C ASP A 573 -16.65 13.75 18.45
N VAL A 574 -17.01 12.71 19.19
CA VAL A 574 -16.12 12.09 20.19
C VAL A 574 -14.83 11.60 19.56
N ARG A 575 -14.93 10.87 18.44
CA ARG A 575 -13.75 10.33 17.78
C ARG A 575 -12.92 11.42 17.12
N TRP A 576 -13.57 12.36 16.47
CA TRP A 576 -12.86 13.49 15.82
C TRP A 576 -12.06 14.31 16.83
N ALA A 577 -12.66 14.61 17.99
CA ALA A 577 -11.94 15.25 19.09
C ALA A 577 -10.76 14.40 19.59
N ALA A 578 -10.95 13.08 19.68
CA ALA A 578 -9.92 12.17 20.19
C ALA A 578 -8.65 12.16 19.33
N ILE A 579 -8.75 12.23 18.01
CA ILE A 579 -7.57 12.20 17.12
C ILE A 579 -6.78 13.51 17.09
N HIS A 580 -7.38 14.63 17.51
CA HIS A 580 -6.72 15.94 17.61
C HIS A 580 -6.04 16.15 18.95
N ASP A 581 -6.23 15.24 19.91
CA ASP A 581 -5.55 15.27 21.19
C ASP A 581 -4.34 14.33 21.20
N ASN A 582 -3.24 14.76 21.82
CA ASN A 582 -2.00 13.97 21.93
C ASN A 582 -2.12 12.79 22.92
N ASP A 583 -3.30 12.23 23.08
CA ASP A 583 -3.58 11.20 24.06
C ASP A 583 -3.00 9.81 23.71
N LYS A 584 -2.62 9.58 22.47
CA LYS A 584 -2.08 8.29 22.02
C LYS A 584 -0.84 7.85 22.80
N SER A 585 -0.08 8.82 23.34
CA SER A 585 1.10 8.57 24.17
C SER A 585 0.80 8.28 25.64
N TYR A 586 -0.45 8.48 26.09
CA TYR A 586 -0.84 8.26 27.49
C TYR A 586 -1.04 6.78 27.80
N SER A 587 -0.98 6.45 29.08
CA SER A 587 -1.33 5.12 29.56
C SER A 587 -2.78 4.74 29.16
N PRO A 588 -3.07 3.45 28.96
CA PRO A 588 -4.42 3.00 28.60
C PRO A 588 -5.53 3.50 29.53
N GLY A 589 -5.27 3.57 30.84
CA GLY A 589 -6.22 4.07 31.81
C GLY A 589 -6.54 5.56 31.61
N ARG A 590 -5.50 6.39 31.37
CA ARG A 590 -5.70 7.82 31.11
C ARG A 590 -6.41 8.07 29.77
N ARG A 591 -6.06 7.33 28.73
CA ARG A 591 -6.78 7.39 27.43
C ARG A 591 -8.26 7.08 27.60
N TYR A 592 -8.57 6.05 28.39
CA TYR A 592 -9.95 5.69 28.68
C TYR A 592 -10.70 6.79 29.40
N VAL A 593 -10.13 7.39 30.46
CA VAL A 593 -10.75 8.51 31.20
C VAL A 593 -11.01 9.69 30.25
N ASN A 594 -10.06 10.04 29.40
CA ASN A 594 -10.22 11.11 28.42
C ASN A 594 -11.31 10.78 27.40
N PHE A 595 -11.38 9.52 26.94
CA PHE A 595 -12.44 9.06 26.06
C PHE A 595 -13.82 9.24 26.69
N MET A 596 -13.99 8.84 27.95
CA MET A 596 -15.27 9.01 28.67
C MET A 596 -15.62 10.47 28.91
N LYS A 597 -14.65 11.33 29.22
CA LYS A 597 -14.87 12.78 29.29
C LYS A 597 -15.40 13.35 27.99
N ARG A 598 -14.79 13.00 26.84
CA ARG A 598 -15.27 13.44 25.52
C ARG A 598 -16.69 12.94 25.23
N ALA A 599 -17.01 11.72 25.64
CA ALA A 599 -18.36 11.18 25.50
C ALA A 599 -19.37 11.97 26.36
N ILE A 600 -19.00 12.36 27.58
CA ILE A 600 -19.82 13.22 28.45
C ILE A 600 -19.98 14.60 27.82
N ASP A 601 -18.91 15.24 27.40
CA ASP A 601 -18.95 16.56 26.76
C ASP A 601 -19.80 16.54 25.49
N ALA A 602 -19.69 15.51 24.66
CA ALA A 602 -20.52 15.33 23.47
C ALA A 602 -21.98 15.05 23.79
N SER A 603 -22.30 14.54 24.98
CA SER A 603 -23.69 14.29 25.40
C SER A 603 -24.45 15.57 25.77
N GLY A 604 -23.75 16.64 26.10
CA GLY A 604 -24.32 17.93 26.55
C GLY A 604 -24.57 17.92 28.00
#